data_342f8a2c82202f0bc99574e0c1619199
#
_entry.id   342f8a2c82202f0bc99574e0c1619199
#
_cell.length_a   1.000
_cell.length_b   1.000
_cell.length_c   1.000
_cell.angle_alpha   90.00
_cell.angle_beta   90.00
_cell.angle_gamma   90.00
#
_symmetry.space_group_name_H-M   'P 1'
#
loop_
_entity.id
_entity.type
_entity.pdbx_description
1 polymer ?
#
loop_
_entity_poly.entity_id
_entity_poly.type
_entity_poly.pdbx_seq_one_letter_code
_entity_poly.pdbx_strand_id
1 'polypeptide(L)'
;MATLTEVKNGVRIEKDFLGEKEVPNYAYYGVQTMRAVENFPITGYKIHEGLIKAFAVVKKAAALANTDVGRLELNKGGAIAEAAQEILDGKWHDHFIVDPIQGGAGTSMNMNANEVIANRALELLGMEKGDYHYISPNSHVNMAQSTNDAFPTAIHIATLNALEGLLQTMGYMHDVFELKAEQFDHVIKMGRTHLQDAVPIRLGQEFKAYSRVLERDMKRIQQSRQHLYEVNMGATAVGTGLNADPEYIEAVVKHLAAISELPLVGAEDLVDVTQNTDAYTEVSAALKVCMMNMSKIANDLRLMASGPRVGLAEIMLPARQPGSSIMPGKVNPVMPEVINQIAFQVIGNDHTICLASEAGQLELNVMEPVLVFNLLQSISIMNNGFRAFTDNCLKGIEANENRLKEYVEKSVGIITAVNPHIGYEAAARVAKEAIATGQSVRELCVKNGVLSQEDLELILDPFEMTHPGIAGATLLKKN
;
A
#
# COMPACT_ATOMS: atom_id res chain seq x y z
N MET A 1 21.26 2.04 18.28
CA MET A 1 22.28 1.36 19.12
C MET A 1 21.88 1.56 20.56
N ALA A 2 21.09 0.64 21.13
CA ALA A 2 20.92 0.59 22.58
C ALA A 2 22.18 -0.02 23.14
N THR A 3 22.75 0.66 24.10
CA THR A 3 23.98 0.30 24.76
C THR A 3 23.86 -1.04 25.46
N LEU A 4 24.80 -1.93 25.21
CA LEU A 4 25.07 -3.22 25.88
C LEU A 4 25.34 -3.09 27.38
N THR A 5 24.57 -2.34 28.13
CA THR A 5 24.94 -2.01 29.53
C THR A 5 23.94 -2.50 30.56
N GLU A 6 23.12 -3.52 30.26
CA GLU A 6 22.41 -4.25 31.31
C GLU A 6 22.28 -5.75 31.01
N VAL A 7 23.40 -6.41 30.72
CA VAL A 7 23.56 -7.85 30.99
C VAL A 7 23.75 -8.01 32.50
N LYS A 8 22.67 -7.82 33.26
CA LYS A 8 22.60 -8.19 34.63
C LYS A 8 21.71 -9.40 34.81
N ASN A 9 22.38 -10.47 35.21
CA ASN A 9 21.92 -11.60 35.96
C ASN A 9 21.25 -12.76 35.20
N GLY A 10 22.13 -13.61 34.70
CA GLY A 10 21.82 -15.02 34.59
C GLY A 10 21.13 -15.41 33.30
N VAL A 11 21.34 -16.64 32.99
CA VAL A 11 20.63 -17.37 31.93
C VAL A 11 19.77 -18.44 32.59
N ARG A 12 18.69 -18.84 31.98
CA ARG A 12 17.95 -20.06 32.25
C ARG A 12 18.29 -21.10 31.20
N ILE A 13 18.28 -22.36 31.56
CA ILE A 13 18.50 -23.46 30.64
C ILE A 13 17.12 -23.93 30.15
N GLU A 14 16.87 -23.84 28.86
CA GLU A 14 15.72 -24.43 28.23
C GLU A 14 16.13 -25.59 27.34
N LYS A 15 15.20 -26.52 27.08
CA LYS A 15 15.45 -27.74 26.31
C LYS A 15 14.37 -27.98 25.30
N ASP A 16 14.78 -28.36 24.10
CA ASP A 16 13.93 -28.96 23.08
C ASP A 16 14.47 -30.35 22.67
N PHE A 17 13.93 -30.96 21.63
CA PHE A 17 14.39 -32.29 21.20
C PHE A 17 15.81 -32.29 20.61
N LEU A 18 16.36 -31.13 20.24
CA LEU A 18 17.76 -30.96 19.79
C LEU A 18 18.75 -30.79 20.93
N GLY A 19 18.28 -30.62 22.17
CA GLY A 19 19.10 -30.45 23.34
C GLY A 19 18.90 -29.14 24.07
N GLU A 20 19.79 -28.88 25.04
CA GLU A 20 19.73 -27.71 25.92
C GLU A 20 20.36 -26.48 25.30
N LYS A 21 19.88 -25.30 25.75
CA LYS A 21 20.38 -24.02 25.32
C LYS A 21 20.18 -22.96 26.42
N GLU A 22 21.14 -22.06 26.55
CA GLU A 22 21.05 -20.90 27.41
C GLU A 22 20.17 -19.83 26.81
N VAL A 23 19.16 -19.34 27.58
CA VAL A 23 18.27 -18.25 27.22
C VAL A 23 18.38 -17.15 28.26
N PRO A 24 18.55 -15.87 27.91
CA PRO A 24 18.64 -14.79 28.89
C PRO A 24 17.40 -14.73 29.80
N ASN A 25 17.60 -14.58 31.12
CA ASN A 25 16.47 -14.56 32.07
C ASN A 25 15.46 -13.43 31.84
N TYR A 26 15.88 -12.29 31.27
CA TYR A 26 14.96 -11.20 30.94
C TYR A 26 14.03 -11.53 29.76
N ALA A 27 14.46 -12.46 28.90
CA ALA A 27 13.75 -12.75 27.64
C ALA A 27 12.44 -13.52 27.87
N TYR A 28 11.41 -13.13 27.14
CA TYR A 28 10.17 -13.92 27.03
C TYR A 28 10.23 -14.96 25.89
N TYR A 29 11.12 -14.79 24.89
CA TYR A 29 11.40 -15.83 23.93
C TYR A 29 12.19 -16.98 24.58
N GLY A 30 12.21 -18.14 23.90
CA GLY A 30 12.83 -19.35 24.41
C GLY A 30 13.85 -19.99 23.47
N VAL A 31 14.09 -21.28 23.69
CA VAL A 31 15.12 -22.06 22.99
C VAL A 31 14.94 -22.13 21.49
N GLN A 32 13.70 -22.26 20.98
CA GLN A 32 13.45 -22.37 19.53
C GLN A 32 13.69 -21.03 18.83
N THR A 33 13.29 -19.92 19.44
CA THR A 33 13.62 -18.57 18.94
C THR A 33 15.14 -18.36 18.91
N MET A 34 15.88 -18.75 19.93
CA MET A 34 17.35 -18.64 19.95
C MET A 34 18.00 -19.41 18.79
N ARG A 35 17.51 -20.63 18.51
CA ARG A 35 18.00 -21.39 17.34
C ARG A 35 17.67 -20.71 16.03
N ALA A 36 16.48 -20.14 15.90
CA ALA A 36 16.06 -19.42 14.69
C ALA A 36 16.93 -18.19 14.41
N VAL A 37 17.26 -17.42 15.44
CA VAL A 37 18.15 -16.25 15.34
C VAL A 37 19.56 -16.65 14.89
N GLU A 38 20.06 -17.78 15.39
CA GLU A 38 21.38 -18.30 14.96
C GLU A 38 21.37 -18.84 13.53
N ASN A 39 20.25 -19.49 13.12
CA ASN A 39 20.13 -20.08 11.80
C ASN A 39 19.90 -19.07 10.69
N PHE A 40 19.18 -17.97 10.97
CA PHE A 40 18.70 -17.03 9.96
C PHE A 40 19.11 -15.57 10.25
N PRO A 41 20.40 -15.23 10.33
CA PRO A 41 20.85 -13.84 10.39
C PRO A 41 20.91 -13.23 8.97
N ILE A 42 19.76 -13.01 8.34
CA ILE A 42 19.66 -12.75 6.89
C ILE A 42 19.55 -11.26 6.59
N THR A 43 18.48 -10.60 7.08
CA THR A 43 18.22 -9.19 6.75
C THR A 43 18.57 -8.22 7.86
N GLY A 44 18.50 -8.67 9.10
CA GLY A 44 18.58 -7.83 10.30
C GLY A 44 17.35 -6.94 10.51
N TYR A 45 16.27 -7.10 9.73
CA TYR A 45 15.00 -6.42 9.95
C TYR A 45 14.20 -7.08 11.06
N LYS A 46 13.35 -6.28 11.70
CA LYS A 46 12.35 -6.77 12.64
C LYS A 46 11.12 -7.30 11.91
N ILE A 47 10.40 -8.22 12.54
CA ILE A 47 9.06 -8.62 12.08
C ILE A 47 8.14 -7.41 12.11
N HIS A 48 7.27 -7.31 11.11
CA HIS A 48 6.28 -6.24 11.00
C HIS A 48 5.32 -6.25 12.20
N GLU A 49 5.11 -5.08 12.82
CA GLU A 49 4.27 -4.95 14.03
C GLU A 49 2.85 -5.52 13.83
N GLY A 50 2.24 -5.26 12.66
CA GLY A 50 0.93 -5.81 12.31
C GLY A 50 0.90 -7.34 12.31
N LEU A 51 2.00 -8.01 11.92
CA LEU A 51 2.09 -9.46 11.94
C LEU A 51 2.24 -9.99 13.37
N ILE A 52 3.00 -9.30 14.23
CA ILE A 52 3.11 -9.62 15.66
C ILE A 52 1.72 -9.57 16.31
N LYS A 53 0.97 -8.50 16.08
CA LYS A 53 -0.40 -8.35 16.59
C LYS A 53 -1.34 -9.43 16.04
N ALA A 54 -1.22 -9.76 14.76
CA ALA A 54 -2.03 -10.81 14.15
C ALA A 54 -1.76 -12.20 14.76
N PHE A 55 -0.49 -12.53 15.06
CA PHE A 55 -0.18 -13.74 15.84
C PHE A 55 -0.84 -13.71 17.23
N ALA A 56 -0.84 -12.58 17.90
CA ALA A 56 -1.50 -12.45 19.20
C ALA A 56 -3.02 -12.68 19.09
N VAL A 57 -3.69 -12.20 18.02
CA VAL A 57 -5.10 -12.52 17.71
C VAL A 57 -5.28 -14.02 17.57
N VAL A 58 -4.46 -14.67 16.74
CA VAL A 58 -4.54 -16.14 16.51
C VAL A 58 -4.37 -16.92 17.81
N LYS A 59 -3.35 -16.60 18.60
CA LYS A 59 -3.06 -17.33 19.85
C LYS A 59 -4.11 -17.09 20.92
N LYS A 60 -4.66 -15.88 21.02
CA LYS A 60 -5.78 -15.57 21.92
C LYS A 60 -7.03 -16.33 21.50
N ALA A 61 -7.38 -16.32 20.22
CA ALA A 61 -8.54 -17.05 19.71
C ALA A 61 -8.43 -18.56 19.94
N ALA A 62 -7.24 -19.13 19.68
CA ALA A 62 -6.98 -20.55 19.89
C ALA A 62 -7.06 -20.95 21.38
N ALA A 63 -6.54 -20.13 22.29
CA ALA A 63 -6.63 -20.39 23.74
C ALA A 63 -8.06 -20.36 24.22
N LEU A 64 -8.86 -19.38 23.80
CA LEU A 64 -10.29 -19.28 24.16
C LEU A 64 -11.08 -20.48 23.59
N ALA A 65 -10.90 -20.81 22.29
CA ALA A 65 -11.58 -21.92 21.66
C ALA A 65 -11.24 -23.28 22.32
N ASN A 66 -9.97 -23.52 22.63
CA ASN A 66 -9.57 -24.76 23.33
C ASN A 66 -10.15 -24.80 24.78
N THR A 67 -10.32 -23.66 25.41
CA THR A 67 -10.96 -23.57 26.73
C THR A 67 -12.46 -23.85 26.63
N ASP A 68 -13.14 -23.27 25.65
CA ASP A 68 -14.58 -23.46 25.42
C ASP A 68 -14.96 -24.93 25.17
N VAL A 69 -14.12 -25.65 24.42
CA VAL A 69 -14.32 -27.09 24.14
C VAL A 69 -13.74 -28.01 25.21
N GLY A 70 -13.23 -27.45 26.33
CA GLY A 70 -12.72 -28.21 27.47
C GLY A 70 -11.40 -28.95 27.24
N ARG A 71 -10.62 -28.58 26.22
CA ARG A 71 -9.29 -29.15 25.93
C ARG A 71 -8.17 -28.43 26.69
N LEU A 72 -8.38 -27.17 27.06
CA LEU A 72 -7.44 -26.36 27.83
C LEU A 72 -8.08 -25.92 29.16
N GLU A 73 -7.37 -26.08 30.26
CA GLU A 73 -7.83 -25.66 31.57
C GLU A 73 -8.09 -24.14 31.61
N LEU A 74 -9.18 -23.72 32.23
CA LEU A 74 -9.65 -22.33 32.25
C LEU A 74 -8.59 -21.33 32.74
N ASN A 75 -7.85 -21.67 33.80
CA ASN A 75 -6.78 -20.82 34.33
C ASN A 75 -5.60 -20.66 33.36
N LYS A 76 -5.21 -21.71 32.65
CA LYS A 76 -4.14 -21.67 31.65
C LYS A 76 -4.59 -20.92 30.41
N GLY A 77 -5.82 -21.22 29.92
CA GLY A 77 -6.40 -20.53 28.79
C GLY A 77 -6.56 -19.03 29.02
N GLY A 78 -7.03 -18.65 30.21
CA GLY A 78 -7.15 -17.26 30.64
C GLY A 78 -5.81 -16.52 30.65
N ALA A 79 -4.78 -17.13 31.25
CA ALA A 79 -3.42 -16.53 31.29
C ALA A 79 -2.79 -16.39 29.89
N ILE A 80 -2.98 -17.38 29.00
CA ILE A 80 -2.51 -17.30 27.61
C ILE A 80 -3.27 -16.19 26.86
N ALA A 81 -4.59 -16.08 27.03
CA ALA A 81 -5.38 -15.04 26.40
C ALA A 81 -5.01 -13.64 26.89
N GLU A 82 -4.69 -13.48 28.20
CA GLU A 82 -4.24 -12.21 28.77
C GLU A 82 -2.83 -11.84 28.27
N ALA A 83 -1.89 -12.78 28.24
CA ALA A 83 -0.56 -12.56 27.67
C ALA A 83 -0.62 -12.13 26.20
N ALA A 84 -1.48 -12.77 25.40
CA ALA A 84 -1.74 -12.38 24.01
C ALA A 84 -2.37 -10.99 23.90
N GLN A 85 -3.29 -10.62 24.83
CA GLN A 85 -3.85 -9.27 24.87
C GLN A 85 -2.81 -8.21 25.14
N GLU A 86 -1.87 -8.44 26.02
CA GLU A 86 -0.76 -7.51 26.28
C GLU A 86 0.08 -7.25 25.02
N ILE A 87 0.28 -8.26 24.14
CA ILE A 87 0.95 -8.09 22.85
C ILE A 87 0.10 -7.25 21.88
N LEU A 88 -1.23 -7.48 21.85
CA LEU A 88 -2.14 -6.64 21.07
C LEU A 88 -2.09 -5.17 21.51
N ASP A 89 -1.93 -4.93 22.79
CA ASP A 89 -1.78 -3.59 23.39
C ASP A 89 -0.40 -2.95 23.14
N GLY A 90 0.47 -3.63 22.40
CA GLY A 90 1.80 -3.13 21.99
C GLY A 90 2.93 -3.45 22.96
N LYS A 91 2.70 -4.31 23.96
CA LYS A 91 3.77 -4.74 24.88
C LYS A 91 4.56 -5.91 24.28
N TRP A 92 5.77 -6.09 24.73
CA TRP A 92 6.64 -7.25 24.45
C TRP A 92 7.10 -7.42 22.98
N HIS A 93 6.82 -6.48 22.10
CA HIS A 93 7.21 -6.55 20.69
C HIS A 93 8.73 -6.68 20.48
N ASP A 94 9.54 -6.14 21.38
CA ASP A 94 11.01 -6.28 21.31
C ASP A 94 11.52 -7.70 21.59
N HIS A 95 10.63 -8.63 22.02
CA HIS A 95 10.95 -10.04 22.19
C HIS A 95 10.65 -10.89 20.92
N PHE A 96 10.11 -10.27 19.85
CA PHE A 96 9.98 -10.89 18.55
C PHE A 96 11.22 -10.58 17.71
N ILE A 97 12.23 -11.44 17.84
CA ILE A 97 13.61 -11.17 17.41
C ILE A 97 14.07 -11.98 16.19
N VAL A 98 13.23 -12.89 15.68
CA VAL A 98 13.58 -13.68 14.50
C VAL A 98 13.57 -12.82 13.23
N ASP A 99 14.44 -13.16 12.27
CA ASP A 99 14.49 -12.46 10.97
C ASP A 99 13.22 -12.75 10.14
N PRO A 100 12.66 -11.78 9.42
CA PRO A 100 11.49 -12.01 8.56
C PRO A 100 11.76 -12.95 7.38
N ILE A 101 13.00 -13.09 6.93
CA ILE A 101 13.39 -14.04 5.88
C ILE A 101 13.98 -15.30 6.53
N GLN A 102 13.21 -16.38 6.50
CA GLN A 102 13.53 -17.61 7.21
C GLN A 102 12.99 -18.84 6.47
N GLY A 103 13.68 -19.97 6.58
CA GLY A 103 13.15 -21.27 6.14
C GLY A 103 12.16 -21.85 7.16
N GLY A 104 11.36 -22.81 6.72
CA GLY A 104 10.43 -23.54 7.60
C GLY A 104 9.01 -22.99 7.62
N ALA A 105 8.57 -22.32 6.55
CA ALA A 105 7.17 -21.89 6.36
C ALA A 105 6.63 -20.97 7.49
N GLY A 106 7.51 -20.20 8.16
CA GLY A 106 7.11 -19.32 9.26
C GLY A 106 7.16 -19.98 10.65
N THR A 107 7.66 -21.21 10.77
CA THR A 107 7.73 -21.90 12.07
C THR A 107 8.51 -21.09 13.12
N SER A 108 9.59 -20.42 12.74
CA SER A 108 10.35 -19.59 13.68
C SER A 108 9.53 -18.42 14.22
N MET A 109 8.72 -17.76 13.39
CA MET A 109 7.82 -16.69 13.85
C MET A 109 6.71 -17.24 14.74
N ASN A 110 6.09 -18.35 14.36
CA ASN A 110 5.04 -19.01 15.14
C ASN A 110 5.58 -19.43 16.53
N MET A 111 6.78 -20.03 16.59
CA MET A 111 7.37 -20.45 17.85
C MET A 111 7.84 -19.26 18.69
N ASN A 112 8.35 -18.19 18.09
CA ASN A 112 8.65 -16.96 18.82
C ASN A 112 7.40 -16.41 19.53
N ALA A 113 6.25 -16.36 18.83
CA ALA A 113 4.99 -15.97 19.45
C ALA A 113 4.57 -16.94 20.57
N ASN A 114 4.66 -18.25 20.35
CA ASN A 114 4.30 -19.27 21.32
C ASN A 114 5.16 -19.15 22.61
N GLU A 115 6.46 -18.97 22.46
CA GLU A 115 7.39 -18.86 23.58
C GLU A 115 7.18 -17.57 24.38
N VAL A 116 7.03 -16.43 23.70
CA VAL A 116 6.74 -15.14 24.36
C VAL A 116 5.45 -15.21 25.16
N ILE A 117 4.38 -15.73 24.57
CA ILE A 117 3.09 -15.87 25.24
C ILE A 117 3.14 -16.86 26.39
N ALA A 118 3.82 -18.02 26.22
CA ALA A 118 3.94 -19.02 27.29
C ALA A 118 4.67 -18.46 28.50
N ASN A 119 5.82 -17.81 28.29
CA ASN A 119 6.60 -17.22 29.38
C ASN A 119 5.88 -16.07 30.06
N ARG A 120 5.13 -15.24 29.32
CA ARG A 120 4.33 -14.20 29.94
C ARG A 120 3.15 -14.75 30.71
N ALA A 121 2.48 -15.79 30.20
CA ALA A 121 1.38 -16.45 30.89
C ALA A 121 1.85 -17.14 32.20
N LEU A 122 3.03 -17.76 32.20
CA LEU A 122 3.64 -18.30 33.40
C LEU A 122 3.85 -17.22 34.47
N GLU A 123 4.43 -16.08 34.07
CA GLU A 123 4.65 -14.96 34.98
C GLU A 123 3.35 -14.36 35.54
N LEU A 124 2.29 -14.26 34.73
CA LEU A 124 0.95 -13.84 35.18
C LEU A 124 0.36 -14.77 36.24
N LEU A 125 0.73 -16.05 36.23
CA LEU A 125 0.34 -17.04 37.22
C LEU A 125 1.33 -17.15 38.40
N GLY A 126 2.33 -16.27 38.48
CA GLY A 126 3.33 -16.25 39.55
C GLY A 126 4.38 -17.36 39.44
N MET A 127 4.58 -17.91 38.23
CA MET A 127 5.57 -18.96 37.95
C MET A 127 6.80 -18.39 37.23
N GLU A 128 7.90 -19.15 37.25
CA GLU A 128 9.11 -18.77 36.57
C GLU A 128 9.05 -18.98 35.05
N LYS A 129 9.68 -18.10 34.29
CA LYS A 129 9.85 -18.29 32.85
C LYS A 129 10.63 -19.59 32.57
N GLY A 130 10.17 -20.36 31.57
CA GLY A 130 10.72 -21.68 31.24
C GLY A 130 10.10 -22.85 32.00
N ASP A 131 9.15 -22.63 32.90
CA ASP A 131 8.41 -23.72 33.57
C ASP A 131 7.33 -24.31 32.60
N TYR A 132 7.81 -24.91 31.55
CA TYR A 132 7.00 -25.47 30.45
C TYR A 132 6.23 -26.76 30.84
N HIS A 133 6.47 -27.28 32.05
CA HIS A 133 5.63 -28.32 32.62
C HIS A 133 4.24 -27.80 32.93
N TYR A 134 4.10 -26.52 33.27
CA TYR A 134 2.82 -25.90 33.58
C TYR A 134 2.17 -25.25 32.37
N ILE A 135 2.87 -24.32 31.65
CA ILE A 135 2.43 -23.81 30.37
C ILE A 135 3.51 -23.99 29.32
N SER A 136 3.32 -24.93 28.41
CA SER A 136 4.23 -25.24 27.32
C SER A 136 3.87 -24.43 26.06
N PRO A 137 4.87 -23.83 25.36
CA PRO A 137 4.66 -23.19 24.06
C PRO A 137 4.00 -24.13 23.05
N ASN A 138 4.44 -25.39 23.01
CA ASN A 138 3.95 -26.39 22.04
C ASN A 138 2.61 -27.01 22.47
N SER A 139 2.49 -27.45 23.73
CA SER A 139 1.35 -28.26 24.18
C SER A 139 0.14 -27.45 24.57
N HIS A 140 0.32 -26.16 24.95
CA HIS A 140 -0.76 -25.31 25.43
C HIS A 140 -1.00 -24.11 24.51
N VAL A 141 0.02 -23.25 24.24
CA VAL A 141 -0.15 -22.08 23.39
C VAL A 141 -0.42 -22.47 21.93
N ASN A 142 0.24 -23.50 21.44
CA ASN A 142 0.07 -24.04 20.08
C ASN A 142 -0.93 -25.21 20.00
N MET A 143 -1.73 -25.46 21.04
CA MET A 143 -2.70 -26.56 21.08
C MET A 143 -3.65 -26.53 19.88
N ALA A 144 -3.86 -27.68 19.23
CA ALA A 144 -4.70 -27.87 18.04
C ALA A 144 -4.29 -27.02 16.82
N GLN A 145 -3.02 -26.60 16.74
CA GLN A 145 -2.49 -25.77 15.65
C GLN A 145 -1.25 -26.42 15.01
N SER A 146 -1.02 -26.08 13.77
CA SER A 146 0.27 -26.12 13.08
C SER A 146 0.74 -24.71 12.79
N THR A 147 2.00 -24.53 12.42
CA THR A 147 2.43 -23.30 11.74
C THR A 147 1.64 -23.09 10.46
N ASN A 148 1.29 -24.17 9.77
CA ASN A 148 0.69 -24.20 8.45
C ASN A 148 -0.75 -23.67 8.41
N ASP A 149 -1.42 -23.52 9.55
CA ASP A 149 -2.71 -22.84 9.66
C ASP A 149 -2.62 -21.52 10.46
N ALA A 150 -1.83 -21.48 11.53
CA ALA A 150 -1.68 -20.30 12.36
C ALA A 150 -0.96 -19.14 11.63
N PHE A 151 0.08 -19.43 10.84
CA PHE A 151 0.86 -18.41 10.14
C PHE A 151 0.09 -17.75 9.01
N PRO A 152 -0.48 -18.47 8.01
CA PRO A 152 -1.29 -17.86 6.98
C PRO A 152 -2.52 -17.11 7.54
N THR A 153 -3.19 -17.64 8.58
CA THR A 153 -4.26 -16.89 9.27
C THR A 153 -3.77 -15.55 9.84
N ALA A 154 -2.57 -15.52 10.45
CA ALA A 154 -1.96 -14.28 10.91
C ALA A 154 -1.61 -13.34 9.75
N ILE A 155 -1.15 -13.86 8.60
CA ILE A 155 -0.89 -13.06 7.41
C ILE A 155 -2.17 -12.41 6.89
N HIS A 156 -3.29 -13.16 6.80
CA HIS A 156 -4.58 -12.63 6.37
C HIS A 156 -5.01 -11.44 7.25
N ILE A 157 -5.01 -11.63 8.57
CA ILE A 157 -5.38 -10.59 9.53
C ILE A 157 -4.47 -9.35 9.42
N ALA A 158 -3.15 -9.56 9.39
CA ALA A 158 -2.19 -8.47 9.27
C ALA A 158 -2.37 -7.67 7.97
N THR A 159 -2.60 -8.38 6.86
CA THR A 159 -2.79 -7.77 5.54
C THR A 159 -4.10 -6.98 5.49
N LEU A 160 -5.21 -7.55 5.97
CA LEU A 160 -6.51 -6.87 6.01
C LEU A 160 -6.45 -5.57 6.83
N ASN A 161 -5.82 -5.59 8.00
CA ASN A 161 -5.64 -4.40 8.84
C ASN A 161 -4.75 -3.34 8.18
N ALA A 162 -3.66 -3.78 7.54
CA ALA A 162 -2.76 -2.86 6.84
C ALA A 162 -3.45 -2.22 5.62
N LEU A 163 -4.25 -2.98 4.87
CA LEU A 163 -5.03 -2.47 3.73
C LEU A 163 -6.10 -1.46 4.16
N GLU A 164 -6.74 -1.65 5.32
CA GLU A 164 -7.70 -0.69 5.84
C GLU A 164 -7.05 0.69 6.08
N GLY A 165 -5.87 0.72 6.73
CA GLY A 165 -5.11 1.95 6.91
C GLY A 165 -4.67 2.60 5.59
N LEU A 166 -4.26 1.78 4.60
CA LEU A 166 -3.92 2.27 3.27
C LEU A 166 -5.14 2.89 2.56
N LEU A 167 -6.29 2.23 2.58
CA LEU A 167 -7.52 2.72 1.95
C LEU A 167 -7.99 4.04 2.57
N GLN A 168 -7.86 4.23 3.88
CA GLN A 168 -8.15 5.49 4.56
C GLN A 168 -7.21 6.61 4.07
N THR A 169 -5.91 6.32 3.95
CA THR A 169 -4.93 7.28 3.42
C THR A 169 -5.18 7.61 1.95
N MET A 170 -5.58 6.62 1.13
CA MET A 170 -5.97 6.83 -0.26
C MET A 170 -7.23 7.68 -0.38
N GLY A 171 -8.23 7.47 0.48
CA GLY A 171 -9.42 8.31 0.56
C GLY A 171 -9.07 9.77 0.84
N TYR A 172 -8.21 10.01 1.81
CA TYR A 172 -7.71 11.36 2.10
C TYR A 172 -6.98 12.01 0.91
N MET A 173 -6.13 11.26 0.20
CA MET A 173 -5.45 11.75 -1.00
C MET A 173 -6.43 12.03 -2.14
N HIS A 174 -7.45 11.18 -2.32
CA HIS A 174 -8.52 11.36 -3.28
C HIS A 174 -9.27 12.69 -3.06
N ASP A 175 -9.66 12.97 -1.82
CA ASP A 175 -10.37 14.20 -1.47
C ASP A 175 -9.54 15.46 -1.78
N VAL A 176 -8.22 15.39 -1.56
CA VAL A 176 -7.32 16.50 -1.91
C VAL A 176 -7.18 16.66 -3.43
N PHE A 177 -7.17 15.58 -4.21
CA PHE A 177 -7.22 15.67 -5.67
C PHE A 177 -8.53 16.30 -6.16
N GLU A 178 -9.69 15.96 -5.56
CA GLU A 178 -10.97 16.59 -5.88
C GLU A 178 -10.95 18.10 -5.58
N LEU A 179 -10.45 18.50 -4.39
CA LEU A 179 -10.30 19.92 -4.05
C LEU A 179 -9.40 20.68 -5.03
N LYS A 180 -8.31 20.05 -5.48
CA LYS A 180 -7.43 20.65 -6.50
C LYS A 180 -8.10 20.71 -7.87
N ALA A 181 -8.91 19.72 -8.24
CA ALA A 181 -9.68 19.74 -9.46
C ALA A 181 -10.67 20.93 -9.48
N GLU A 182 -11.37 21.15 -8.38
CA GLU A 182 -12.26 22.32 -8.22
C GLU A 182 -11.48 23.65 -8.23
N GLN A 183 -10.37 23.72 -7.46
CA GLN A 183 -9.52 24.91 -7.39
C GLN A 183 -9.00 25.33 -8.76
N PHE A 184 -8.66 24.40 -9.63
CA PHE A 184 -8.05 24.66 -10.93
C PHE A 184 -9.04 24.59 -12.10
N ASP A 185 -10.35 24.48 -11.86
CA ASP A 185 -11.33 24.31 -12.92
C ASP A 185 -11.42 25.53 -13.86
N HIS A 186 -11.07 26.71 -13.37
CA HIS A 186 -11.02 27.93 -14.17
C HIS A 186 -9.70 28.12 -14.93
N VAL A 187 -8.69 27.30 -14.66
CA VAL A 187 -7.35 27.46 -15.23
C VAL A 187 -7.24 26.72 -16.56
N ILE A 188 -7.11 27.46 -17.65
CA ILE A 188 -6.95 26.88 -18.99
C ILE A 188 -5.46 26.68 -19.29
N LYS A 189 -5.16 25.55 -19.89
CA LYS A 189 -3.81 25.19 -20.35
C LYS A 189 -3.84 24.54 -21.72
N MET A 190 -2.69 24.46 -22.35
CA MET A 190 -2.51 23.65 -23.55
C MET A 190 -2.36 22.18 -23.18
N GLY A 191 -3.28 21.32 -23.64
CA GLY A 191 -3.12 19.88 -23.54
C GLY A 191 -2.04 19.38 -24.47
N ARG A 192 -1.37 18.29 -24.11
CA ARG A 192 -0.31 17.66 -24.89
C ARG A 192 -0.55 16.19 -25.14
N THR A 193 -0.34 15.76 -26.35
CA THR A 193 -0.23 14.35 -26.74
C THR A 193 1.13 14.14 -27.40
N HIS A 194 1.81 13.05 -27.10
CA HIS A 194 3.21 12.84 -27.55
C HIS A 194 4.17 13.98 -27.12
N LEU A 195 3.85 14.69 -26.03
CA LEU A 195 4.52 15.91 -25.57
C LEU A 195 4.45 17.08 -26.58
N GLN A 196 3.62 16.96 -27.62
CA GLN A 196 3.36 18.04 -28.58
C GLN A 196 2.04 18.75 -28.21
N ASP A 197 1.95 20.04 -28.57
CA ASP A 197 0.72 20.82 -28.41
C ASP A 197 -0.47 20.13 -29.08
N ALA A 198 -1.56 20.00 -28.36
CA ALA A 198 -2.81 19.42 -28.88
C ALA A 198 -3.93 20.48 -28.87
N VAL A 199 -4.85 20.38 -27.95
CA VAL A 199 -5.97 21.29 -27.80
C VAL A 199 -6.07 21.80 -26.35
N PRO A 200 -6.76 22.93 -26.10
CA PRO A 200 -6.96 23.40 -24.73
C PRO A 200 -7.66 22.37 -23.83
N ILE A 201 -7.26 22.37 -22.58
CA ILE A 201 -7.86 21.59 -21.48
C ILE A 201 -7.83 22.46 -20.21
N ARG A 202 -8.72 22.19 -19.28
CA ARG A 202 -8.63 22.81 -17.95
C ARG A 202 -7.69 22.03 -17.05
N LEU A 203 -6.84 22.71 -16.28
CA LEU A 203 -5.96 22.06 -15.31
C LEU A 203 -6.78 21.25 -14.29
N GLY A 204 -7.98 21.76 -13.91
CA GLY A 204 -8.91 21.02 -13.05
C GLY A 204 -9.37 19.68 -13.65
N GLN A 205 -9.52 19.56 -14.98
CA GLN A 205 -9.86 18.29 -15.64
C GLN A 205 -8.72 17.27 -15.53
N GLU A 206 -7.45 17.69 -15.56
CA GLU A 206 -6.30 16.80 -15.33
C GLU A 206 -6.30 16.27 -13.89
N PHE A 207 -6.48 17.14 -12.90
CA PHE A 207 -6.54 16.74 -11.49
C PHE A 207 -7.77 15.85 -11.22
N LYS A 208 -8.89 16.11 -11.88
CA LYS A 208 -10.09 15.23 -11.83
C LYS A 208 -9.82 13.85 -12.41
N ALA A 209 -9.04 13.76 -13.48
CA ALA A 209 -8.62 12.49 -14.05
C ALA A 209 -7.71 11.70 -13.10
N TYR A 210 -6.83 12.39 -12.35
CA TYR A 210 -5.99 11.77 -11.29
C TYR A 210 -6.87 11.23 -10.14
N SER A 211 -7.84 11.98 -9.67
CA SER A 211 -8.81 11.53 -8.68
C SER A 211 -9.57 10.28 -9.16
N ARG A 212 -10.06 10.28 -10.39
CA ARG A 212 -10.83 9.15 -10.96
C ARG A 212 -10.03 7.85 -11.09
N VAL A 213 -8.75 7.92 -11.40
CA VAL A 213 -7.92 6.71 -11.43
C VAL A 213 -7.66 6.18 -10.03
N LEU A 214 -7.44 7.06 -9.06
CA LEU A 214 -7.25 6.67 -7.65
C LEU A 214 -8.52 6.01 -7.08
N GLU A 215 -9.70 6.53 -7.38
CA GLU A 215 -10.98 5.91 -7.00
C GLU A 215 -11.10 4.47 -7.54
N ARG A 216 -10.68 4.24 -8.80
CA ARG A 216 -10.67 2.89 -9.38
C ARG A 216 -9.65 1.97 -8.69
N ASP A 217 -8.51 2.50 -8.28
CA ASP A 217 -7.49 1.74 -7.56
C ASP A 217 -7.95 1.35 -6.17
N MET A 218 -8.63 2.25 -5.45
CA MET A 218 -9.26 1.93 -4.17
C MET A 218 -10.28 0.79 -4.32
N LYS A 219 -11.11 0.82 -5.37
CA LYS A 219 -12.08 -0.26 -5.65
C LYS A 219 -11.39 -1.60 -5.94
N ARG A 220 -10.27 -1.61 -6.71
CA ARG A 220 -9.50 -2.84 -6.96
C ARG A 220 -8.94 -3.43 -5.68
N ILE A 221 -8.32 -2.61 -4.86
CA ILE A 221 -7.78 -3.04 -3.56
C ILE A 221 -8.90 -3.53 -2.64
N GLN A 222 -10.05 -2.85 -2.60
CA GLN A 222 -11.22 -3.29 -1.86
C GLN A 222 -11.76 -4.64 -2.32
N GLN A 223 -11.73 -4.92 -3.62
CA GLN A 223 -12.17 -6.19 -4.20
C GLN A 223 -11.16 -7.31 -3.93
N SER A 224 -9.86 -7.07 -4.11
CA SER A 224 -8.82 -8.07 -3.93
C SER A 224 -8.71 -8.60 -2.50
N ARG A 225 -9.22 -7.88 -1.50
CA ARG A 225 -9.19 -8.33 -0.10
C ARG A 225 -10.24 -9.40 0.24
N GLN A 226 -11.17 -9.73 -0.68
CA GLN A 226 -12.28 -10.64 -0.38
C GLN A 226 -11.81 -12.05 -0.03
N HIS A 227 -10.84 -12.59 -0.75
CA HIS A 227 -10.32 -13.93 -0.50
C HIS A 227 -9.47 -14.02 0.78
N LEU A 228 -9.05 -12.89 1.36
CA LEU A 228 -8.37 -12.88 2.65
C LEU A 228 -9.30 -13.09 3.85
N TYR A 229 -10.62 -13.01 3.68
CA TYR A 229 -11.56 -13.29 4.76
C TYR A 229 -11.74 -14.79 5.03
N GLU A 230 -11.38 -15.64 4.08
CA GLU A 230 -11.35 -17.08 4.27
C GLU A 230 -10.02 -17.50 4.90
N VAL A 231 -10.09 -18.18 6.06
CA VAL A 231 -8.90 -18.61 6.80
C VAL A 231 -8.86 -20.12 6.95
N ASN A 232 -7.65 -20.67 7.03
CA ASN A 232 -7.45 -22.12 7.18
C ASN A 232 -7.23 -22.55 8.64
N MET A 233 -7.60 -21.74 9.63
CA MET A 233 -7.38 -22.09 11.03
C MET A 233 -8.16 -23.35 11.42
N GLY A 234 -7.46 -24.31 11.98
CA GLY A 234 -7.97 -25.66 12.25
C GLY A 234 -7.57 -26.69 11.19
N ALA A 235 -6.97 -26.28 10.07
CA ALA A 235 -6.46 -27.16 9.03
C ALA A 235 -5.31 -28.07 9.53
N THR A 236 -4.58 -27.62 10.51
CA THR A 236 -3.36 -28.23 11.05
C THR A 236 -2.28 -28.43 9.97
N ALA A 237 -1.70 -29.60 9.80
CA ALA A 237 -0.49 -29.80 9.02
C ALA A 237 -0.67 -29.68 7.51
N VAL A 238 -1.75 -30.25 6.96
CA VAL A 238 -1.99 -30.40 5.51
C VAL A 238 -3.44 -30.15 5.09
N GLY A 239 -4.24 -29.51 5.95
CA GLY A 239 -5.63 -29.19 5.63
C GLY A 239 -6.65 -30.22 6.10
N THR A 240 -6.23 -31.35 6.67
CA THR A 240 -7.15 -32.43 7.08
C THR A 240 -7.71 -32.26 8.50
N GLY A 241 -7.22 -31.28 9.27
CA GLY A 241 -7.66 -31.05 10.64
C GLY A 241 -7.23 -32.13 11.65
N LEU A 242 -6.24 -32.97 11.29
CA LEU A 242 -5.75 -34.02 12.19
C LEU A 242 -5.23 -33.39 13.51
N ASN A 243 -5.65 -33.94 14.65
CA ASN A 243 -5.38 -33.48 16.01
C ASN A 243 -6.09 -32.17 16.43
N ALA A 244 -7.01 -31.64 15.63
CA ALA A 244 -7.93 -30.58 16.02
C ALA A 244 -9.34 -31.16 16.28
N ASP A 245 -9.97 -30.75 17.38
CA ASP A 245 -11.35 -31.11 17.66
C ASP A 245 -12.28 -30.38 16.66
N PRO A 246 -13.26 -31.05 16.04
CA PRO A 246 -14.19 -30.38 15.13
C PRO A 246 -14.90 -29.16 15.77
N GLU A 247 -15.27 -29.23 17.06
CA GLU A 247 -15.88 -28.11 17.77
C GLU A 247 -14.87 -26.95 17.95
N TYR A 248 -13.59 -27.26 18.15
CA TYR A 248 -12.53 -26.24 18.17
C TYR A 248 -12.41 -25.51 16.83
N ILE A 249 -12.45 -26.25 15.69
CA ILE A 249 -12.32 -25.64 14.36
C ILE A 249 -13.40 -24.57 14.12
N GLU A 250 -14.65 -24.86 14.55
CA GLU A 250 -15.73 -23.87 14.47
C GLU A 250 -15.57 -22.72 15.48
N ALA A 251 -15.17 -23.02 16.70
CA ALA A 251 -15.05 -22.04 17.77
C ALA A 251 -13.92 -21.05 17.51
N VAL A 252 -12.75 -21.52 17.00
CA VAL A 252 -11.59 -20.66 16.79
C VAL A 252 -11.85 -19.59 15.74
N VAL A 253 -12.56 -19.91 14.64
CA VAL A 253 -12.93 -18.93 13.63
C VAL A 253 -13.87 -17.85 14.18
N LYS A 254 -14.83 -18.22 15.03
CA LYS A 254 -15.72 -17.26 15.71
C LYS A 254 -14.94 -16.31 16.61
N HIS A 255 -13.97 -16.83 17.38
CA HIS A 255 -13.09 -16.02 18.22
C HIS A 255 -12.17 -15.11 17.38
N LEU A 256 -11.61 -15.63 16.27
CA LEU A 256 -10.81 -14.82 15.35
C LEU A 256 -11.60 -13.62 14.82
N ALA A 257 -12.81 -13.86 14.32
CA ALA A 257 -13.68 -12.80 13.81
C ALA A 257 -14.03 -11.76 14.91
N ALA A 258 -14.36 -12.22 16.11
CA ALA A 258 -14.72 -11.34 17.23
C ALA A 258 -13.53 -10.49 17.73
N ILE A 259 -12.32 -11.07 17.84
CA ILE A 259 -11.14 -10.38 18.37
C ILE A 259 -10.56 -9.41 17.34
N SER A 260 -10.53 -9.82 16.07
CA SER A 260 -9.99 -9.00 14.98
C SER A 260 -10.94 -7.92 14.46
N GLU A 261 -12.23 -8.03 14.78
CA GLU A 261 -13.33 -7.23 14.22
C GLU A 261 -13.42 -7.34 12.68
N LEU A 262 -12.92 -8.43 12.12
CA LEU A 262 -12.96 -8.74 10.69
C LEU A 262 -13.99 -9.84 10.42
N PRO A 263 -14.70 -9.82 9.27
CA PRO A 263 -15.70 -10.83 8.92
C PRO A 263 -15.04 -12.15 8.45
N LEU A 264 -14.17 -12.70 9.28
CA LEU A 264 -13.43 -13.93 8.96
C LEU A 264 -14.36 -15.13 8.99
N VAL A 265 -14.16 -16.03 8.03
CA VAL A 265 -14.87 -17.31 7.91
C VAL A 265 -13.87 -18.44 7.69
N GLY A 266 -14.25 -19.66 8.10
CA GLY A 266 -13.48 -20.84 7.75
C GLY A 266 -13.61 -21.13 6.26
N ALA A 267 -12.51 -21.47 5.60
CA ALA A 267 -12.52 -21.84 4.19
C ALA A 267 -13.36 -23.09 3.95
N GLU A 268 -13.97 -23.17 2.77
CA GLU A 268 -14.77 -24.34 2.36
C GLU A 268 -13.90 -25.59 2.22
N ASP A 269 -12.69 -25.44 1.67
CA ASP A 269 -11.69 -26.51 1.54
C ASP A 269 -10.39 -26.10 2.24
N LEU A 270 -10.15 -26.66 3.43
CA LEU A 270 -8.95 -26.37 4.21
C LEU A 270 -7.66 -26.90 3.56
N VAL A 271 -7.74 -27.93 2.69
CA VAL A 271 -6.58 -28.43 1.95
C VAL A 271 -6.16 -27.46 0.87
N ASP A 272 -7.13 -26.87 0.17
CA ASP A 272 -6.90 -25.83 -0.84
C ASP A 272 -6.16 -24.64 -0.25
N VAL A 273 -6.73 -23.99 0.77
CA VAL A 273 -6.18 -22.75 1.35
C VAL A 273 -4.92 -22.96 2.23
N THR A 274 -4.51 -24.22 2.46
CA THR A 274 -3.23 -24.52 3.11
C THR A 274 -2.07 -24.54 2.12
N GLN A 275 -2.33 -24.86 0.85
CA GLN A 275 -1.29 -24.97 -0.17
C GLN A 275 -1.27 -23.77 -1.14
N ASN A 276 -2.39 -23.10 -1.36
CA ASN A 276 -2.50 -22.01 -2.33
C ASN A 276 -2.39 -20.64 -1.66
N THR A 277 -1.68 -19.73 -2.32
CA THR A 277 -1.34 -18.37 -1.83
C THR A 277 -1.74 -17.28 -2.81
N ASP A 278 -2.65 -17.58 -3.73
CA ASP A 278 -3.13 -16.69 -4.78
C ASP A 278 -3.86 -15.45 -4.25
N ALA A 279 -4.53 -15.55 -3.10
CA ALA A 279 -5.15 -14.41 -2.41
C ALA A 279 -4.15 -13.28 -2.13
N TYR A 280 -2.92 -13.61 -1.72
CA TYR A 280 -1.86 -12.61 -1.50
C TYR A 280 -1.37 -12.00 -2.81
N THR A 281 -1.28 -12.82 -3.86
CA THR A 281 -0.84 -12.40 -5.19
C THR A 281 -1.86 -11.46 -5.83
N GLU A 282 -3.17 -11.71 -5.64
CA GLU A 282 -4.24 -10.81 -6.10
C GLU A 282 -4.13 -9.42 -5.44
N VAL A 283 -3.94 -9.38 -4.12
CA VAL A 283 -3.71 -8.11 -3.42
C VAL A 283 -2.47 -7.41 -3.95
N SER A 284 -1.36 -8.11 -4.06
CA SER A 284 -0.10 -7.57 -4.58
C SER A 284 -0.25 -6.98 -5.98
N ALA A 285 -0.97 -7.67 -6.88
CA ALA A 285 -1.26 -7.18 -8.22
C ALA A 285 -2.09 -5.89 -8.20
N ALA A 286 -3.07 -5.77 -7.30
CA ALA A 286 -3.86 -4.55 -7.13
C ALA A 286 -3.00 -3.37 -6.65
N LEU A 287 -2.09 -3.60 -5.69
CA LEU A 287 -1.13 -2.61 -5.19
C LEU A 287 -0.17 -2.15 -6.31
N LYS A 288 0.35 -3.08 -7.10
CA LYS A 288 1.19 -2.78 -8.27
C LYS A 288 0.48 -1.87 -9.27
N VAL A 289 -0.78 -2.19 -9.64
CA VAL A 289 -1.56 -1.36 -10.58
C VAL A 289 -1.76 0.04 -10.03
N CYS A 290 -2.08 0.19 -8.75
CA CYS A 290 -2.19 1.49 -8.09
C CYS A 290 -0.87 2.28 -8.19
N MET A 291 0.26 1.65 -7.88
CA MET A 291 1.56 2.33 -7.92
C MET A 291 2.01 2.69 -9.34
N MET A 292 1.66 1.90 -10.36
CA MET A 292 1.88 2.29 -11.76
C MET A 292 1.11 3.57 -12.12
N ASN A 293 -0.14 3.69 -11.70
CA ASN A 293 -0.94 4.89 -11.91
C ASN A 293 -0.37 6.09 -11.15
N MET A 294 0.00 5.92 -9.90
CA MET A 294 0.60 6.98 -9.09
C MET A 294 1.95 7.43 -9.60
N SER A 295 2.77 6.51 -10.14
CA SER A 295 4.05 6.84 -10.80
C SER A 295 3.83 7.69 -12.05
N LYS A 296 2.79 7.38 -12.86
CA LYS A 296 2.40 8.21 -14.02
C LYS A 296 2.00 9.61 -13.59
N ILE A 297 1.17 9.75 -12.57
CA ILE A 297 0.77 11.06 -12.01
C ILE A 297 2.00 11.83 -11.53
N ALA A 298 2.91 11.17 -10.80
CA ALA A 298 4.14 11.79 -10.33
C ALA A 298 5.03 12.29 -11.49
N ASN A 299 5.10 11.55 -12.59
CA ASN A 299 5.83 11.97 -13.80
C ASN A 299 5.20 13.20 -14.44
N ASP A 300 3.87 13.27 -14.54
CA ASP A 300 3.17 14.43 -15.08
C ASP A 300 3.44 15.67 -14.21
N LEU A 301 3.30 15.56 -12.89
CA LEU A 301 3.56 16.67 -11.97
C LEU A 301 5.01 17.17 -12.06
N ARG A 302 5.99 16.26 -12.16
CA ARG A 302 7.41 16.63 -12.36
C ARG A 302 7.63 17.35 -13.67
N LEU A 303 6.98 16.90 -14.74
CA LEU A 303 7.09 17.53 -16.06
C LEU A 303 6.44 18.91 -16.07
N MET A 304 5.23 19.05 -15.58
CA MET A 304 4.53 20.35 -15.49
C MET A 304 5.27 21.36 -14.62
N ALA A 305 5.93 20.90 -13.54
CA ALA A 305 6.70 21.75 -12.62
C ALA A 305 8.14 22.03 -13.10
N SER A 306 8.55 21.48 -14.25
CA SER A 306 9.93 21.64 -14.73
C SER A 306 10.32 23.10 -14.98
N GLY A 307 11.53 23.48 -14.64
CA GLY A 307 12.02 24.84 -14.82
C GLY A 307 12.68 25.39 -13.55
N PRO A 308 12.36 26.62 -13.10
CA PRO A 308 11.16 27.45 -13.41
C PRO A 308 11.27 28.36 -14.64
N ARG A 309 12.44 28.58 -15.21
CA ARG A 309 12.61 29.56 -16.31
C ARG A 309 12.72 28.93 -17.70
N VAL A 310 13.37 27.77 -17.78
CA VAL A 310 13.67 27.09 -19.06
C VAL A 310 12.99 25.71 -19.18
N GLY A 311 11.94 25.50 -18.41
CA GLY A 311 11.05 24.34 -18.50
C GLY A 311 9.60 24.77 -18.69
N LEU A 312 8.66 23.83 -18.49
CA LEU A 312 7.23 24.11 -18.67
C LEU A 312 6.71 25.13 -17.65
N ALA A 313 7.04 24.94 -16.37
CA ALA A 313 6.63 25.81 -15.27
C ALA A 313 5.11 26.11 -15.26
N GLU A 314 4.29 25.09 -15.57
CA GLU A 314 2.83 25.21 -15.58
C GLU A 314 2.23 25.20 -14.19
N ILE A 315 2.89 24.46 -13.26
CA ILE A 315 2.55 24.43 -11.85
C ILE A 315 3.79 24.66 -10.99
N MET A 316 3.58 25.05 -9.76
CA MET A 316 4.60 25.18 -8.73
C MET A 316 4.36 24.16 -7.63
N LEU A 317 5.41 23.41 -7.28
CA LEU A 317 5.38 22.46 -6.17
C LEU A 317 5.96 23.09 -4.91
N PRO A 318 5.48 22.75 -3.70
CA PRO A 318 6.06 23.23 -2.46
C PRO A 318 7.55 22.88 -2.34
N ALA A 319 8.38 23.85 -2.01
CA ALA A 319 9.79 23.63 -1.71
C ALA A 319 9.93 22.87 -0.39
N ARG A 320 10.62 21.71 -0.39
CA ARG A 320 10.75 20.86 0.80
C ARG A 320 12.16 20.77 1.34
N GLN A 321 13.14 20.94 0.47
CA GLN A 321 14.55 20.94 0.85
C GLN A 321 15.40 21.64 -0.22
N PRO A 322 16.62 22.09 0.10
CA PRO A 322 17.58 22.55 -0.90
C PRO A 322 17.83 21.44 -1.93
N GLY A 323 17.77 21.78 -3.20
CA GLY A 323 17.86 20.80 -4.31
C GLY A 323 19.28 20.51 -4.78
N SER A 324 20.30 21.24 -4.27
CA SER A 324 21.69 21.06 -4.71
C SER A 324 22.65 21.56 -3.63
N SER A 325 23.75 20.84 -3.48
CA SER A 325 24.86 21.26 -2.61
C SER A 325 25.75 22.36 -3.23
N ILE A 326 25.65 22.58 -4.55
CA ILE A 326 26.52 23.50 -5.29
C ILE A 326 25.76 24.60 -6.05
N MET A 327 24.43 24.52 -6.14
CA MET A 327 23.57 25.49 -6.83
C MET A 327 22.58 26.12 -5.86
N PRO A 328 22.91 27.27 -5.23
CA PRO A 328 21.99 27.96 -4.34
C PRO A 328 20.67 28.30 -5.05
N GLY A 329 19.55 28.09 -4.37
CA GLY A 329 18.22 28.38 -4.89
C GLY A 329 17.59 27.32 -5.80
N LYS A 330 18.30 26.23 -6.14
CA LYS A 330 17.71 25.10 -6.84
C LYS A 330 16.81 24.29 -5.91
N VAL A 331 15.58 24.03 -6.35
CA VAL A 331 14.61 23.15 -5.66
C VAL A 331 14.22 22.03 -6.61
N ASN A 332 14.28 20.79 -6.13
CA ASN A 332 13.88 19.61 -6.89
C ASN A 332 12.49 19.12 -6.49
N PRO A 333 11.75 18.43 -7.39
CA PRO A 333 10.43 17.88 -7.13
C PRO A 333 10.50 16.55 -6.34
N VAL A 334 11.13 16.58 -5.15
CA VAL A 334 11.50 15.39 -4.37
C VAL A 334 10.31 14.54 -3.92
N MET A 335 9.13 15.14 -3.75
CA MET A 335 7.94 14.41 -3.33
C MET A 335 7.36 13.53 -4.46
N PRO A 336 7.18 14.01 -5.69
CA PRO A 336 6.88 13.11 -6.81
C PRO A 336 7.98 12.09 -7.09
N GLU A 337 9.25 12.44 -6.90
CA GLU A 337 10.38 11.49 -7.09
C GLU A 337 10.30 10.32 -6.12
N VAL A 338 9.96 10.54 -4.85
CA VAL A 338 9.81 9.43 -3.89
C VAL A 338 8.62 8.53 -4.23
N ILE A 339 7.53 9.07 -4.80
CA ILE A 339 6.41 8.25 -5.30
C ILE A 339 6.86 7.32 -6.43
N ASN A 340 7.70 7.80 -7.36
CA ASN A 340 8.29 6.93 -8.38
C ASN A 340 9.14 5.81 -7.75
N GLN A 341 9.96 6.11 -6.75
CA GLN A 341 10.79 5.11 -6.07
C GLN A 341 9.95 4.06 -5.33
N ILE A 342 8.88 4.49 -4.65
CA ILE A 342 7.93 3.58 -4.00
C ILE A 342 7.29 2.67 -5.06
N ALA A 343 6.90 3.21 -6.21
CA ALA A 343 6.35 2.41 -7.31
C ALA A 343 7.32 1.33 -7.79
N PHE A 344 8.60 1.68 -7.98
CA PHE A 344 9.62 0.70 -8.39
C PHE A 344 9.80 -0.40 -7.35
N GLN A 345 9.81 -0.04 -6.05
CA GLN A 345 9.93 -1.02 -4.98
C GLN A 345 8.72 -1.96 -4.92
N VAL A 346 7.49 -1.42 -5.00
CA VAL A 346 6.26 -2.23 -4.96
C VAL A 346 6.16 -3.17 -6.17
N ILE A 347 6.57 -2.71 -7.37
CA ILE A 347 6.63 -3.56 -8.57
C ILE A 347 7.65 -4.70 -8.39
N GLY A 348 8.81 -4.41 -7.81
CA GLY A 348 9.81 -5.42 -7.48
C GLY A 348 9.32 -6.43 -6.44
N ASN A 349 8.64 -5.95 -5.41
CA ASN A 349 8.03 -6.79 -4.38
C ASN A 349 6.93 -7.71 -4.95
N ASP A 350 6.08 -7.19 -5.85
CA ASP A 350 5.06 -7.97 -6.54
C ASP A 350 5.67 -9.13 -7.33
N HIS A 351 6.77 -8.89 -8.03
CA HIS A 351 7.49 -9.94 -8.73
C HIS A 351 8.01 -11.03 -7.78
N THR A 352 8.55 -10.64 -6.63
CA THR A 352 8.99 -11.57 -5.58
C THR A 352 7.82 -12.38 -5.03
N ILE A 353 6.67 -11.74 -4.78
CA ILE A 353 5.45 -12.39 -4.29
C ILE A 353 4.94 -13.42 -5.31
N CYS A 354 4.91 -13.08 -6.60
CA CYS A 354 4.53 -14.03 -7.67
C CYS A 354 5.42 -15.27 -7.69
N LEU A 355 6.75 -15.09 -7.60
CA LEU A 355 7.69 -16.21 -7.56
C LEU A 355 7.53 -17.07 -6.30
N ALA A 356 7.30 -16.45 -5.15
CA ALA A 356 7.07 -17.15 -3.89
C ALA A 356 5.76 -17.93 -3.90
N SER A 357 4.70 -17.36 -4.50
CA SER A 357 3.41 -18.04 -4.64
C SER A 357 3.49 -19.24 -5.58
N GLU A 358 4.19 -19.11 -6.72
CA GLU A 358 4.37 -20.20 -7.69
C GLU A 358 5.23 -21.35 -7.13
N ALA A 359 6.14 -21.08 -6.19
CA ALA A 359 7.09 -22.04 -5.66
C ALA A 359 6.50 -23.05 -4.65
N GLY A 360 5.19 -23.03 -4.37
CA GLY A 360 4.51 -24.03 -3.54
C GLY A 360 4.61 -25.43 -4.14
N GLN A 361 4.71 -26.44 -3.28
CA GLN A 361 4.80 -27.83 -3.69
C GLN A 361 3.90 -28.71 -2.83
N LEU A 362 3.06 -29.50 -3.49
CA LEU A 362 2.12 -30.43 -2.84
C LEU A 362 1.21 -29.68 -1.84
N GLU A 363 1.17 -30.09 -0.59
CA GLU A 363 0.18 -29.69 0.40
C GLU A 363 0.54 -28.39 1.14
N LEU A 364 1.66 -27.71 0.79
CA LEU A 364 2.10 -26.48 1.50
C LEU A 364 2.94 -25.57 0.62
N ASN A 365 2.73 -24.26 0.74
CA ASN A 365 3.68 -23.26 0.26
C ASN A 365 4.63 -22.83 1.40
N VAL A 366 5.89 -23.24 1.30
CA VAL A 366 6.90 -22.93 2.35
C VAL A 366 7.58 -21.57 2.17
N MET A 367 7.20 -20.79 1.13
CA MET A 367 7.80 -19.47 0.81
C MET A 367 7.02 -18.29 1.40
N GLU A 368 6.01 -18.54 2.21
CA GLU A 368 5.20 -17.47 2.85
C GLU A 368 6.02 -16.43 3.63
N PRO A 369 7.14 -16.73 4.32
CA PRO A 369 7.91 -15.69 5.00
C PRO A 369 8.38 -14.56 4.09
N VAL A 370 8.96 -14.86 2.93
CA VAL A 370 9.39 -13.83 1.98
C VAL A 370 8.18 -13.16 1.30
N LEU A 371 7.09 -13.88 1.11
CA LEU A 371 5.85 -13.35 0.56
C LEU A 371 5.27 -12.27 1.48
N VAL A 372 5.01 -12.59 2.76
CA VAL A 372 4.44 -11.64 3.72
C VAL A 372 5.35 -10.44 3.99
N PHE A 373 6.67 -10.66 4.03
CA PHE A 373 7.64 -9.57 4.17
C PHE A 373 7.46 -8.51 3.07
N ASN A 374 7.43 -8.93 1.80
CA ASN A 374 7.27 -8.03 0.67
C ASN A 374 5.86 -7.41 0.61
N LEU A 375 4.82 -8.16 0.96
CA LEU A 375 3.44 -7.68 0.94
C LEU A 375 3.21 -6.57 1.97
N LEU A 376 3.55 -6.81 3.23
CA LEU A 376 3.38 -5.82 4.30
C LEU A 376 4.31 -4.61 4.13
N GLN A 377 5.53 -4.81 3.60
CA GLN A 377 6.41 -3.71 3.24
C GLN A 377 5.76 -2.83 2.17
N SER A 378 5.21 -3.43 1.11
CA SER A 378 4.54 -2.70 0.03
C SER A 378 3.40 -1.83 0.56
N ILE A 379 2.50 -2.40 1.37
CA ILE A 379 1.38 -1.66 1.96
C ILE A 379 1.88 -0.51 2.84
N SER A 380 2.90 -0.77 3.67
CA SER A 380 3.44 0.23 4.60
C SER A 380 4.09 1.41 3.89
N ILE A 381 4.94 1.15 2.88
CA ILE A 381 5.60 2.23 2.14
C ILE A 381 4.61 3.02 1.27
N MET A 382 3.58 2.37 0.73
CA MET A 382 2.48 3.05 0.03
C MET A 382 1.71 3.96 0.99
N ASN A 383 1.29 3.45 2.14
CA ASN A 383 0.54 4.23 3.14
C ASN A 383 1.32 5.48 3.58
N ASN A 384 2.59 5.30 3.98
CA ASN A 384 3.45 6.38 4.42
C ASN A 384 3.77 7.37 3.29
N GLY A 385 4.06 6.86 2.10
CA GLY A 385 4.37 7.66 0.92
C GLY A 385 3.18 8.51 0.45
N PHE A 386 1.98 7.95 0.42
CA PHE A 386 0.77 8.68 0.03
C PHE A 386 0.41 9.79 1.02
N ARG A 387 0.52 9.52 2.32
CA ARG A 387 0.34 10.56 3.34
C ARG A 387 1.36 11.68 3.17
N ALA A 388 2.65 11.34 3.08
CA ALA A 388 3.72 12.31 2.91
C ALA A 388 3.57 13.12 1.61
N PHE A 389 3.20 12.47 0.51
CA PHE A 389 2.96 13.13 -0.77
C PHE A 389 1.76 14.08 -0.71
N THR A 390 0.66 13.67 -0.10
CA THR A 390 -0.53 14.49 0.05
C THR A 390 -0.25 15.72 0.87
N ASP A 391 0.36 15.57 2.05
CA ASP A 391 0.61 16.67 2.98
C ASP A 391 1.74 17.61 2.51
N ASN A 392 2.78 17.03 1.90
CA ASN A 392 4.00 17.78 1.57
C ASN A 392 4.08 18.24 0.11
N CYS A 393 3.19 17.78 -0.76
CA CYS A 393 3.18 18.17 -2.16
C CYS A 393 1.79 18.59 -2.62
N LEU A 394 0.84 17.64 -2.68
CA LEU A 394 -0.43 17.80 -3.38
C LEU A 394 -1.23 19.02 -2.88
N LYS A 395 -1.36 19.19 -1.57
CA LYS A 395 -2.06 20.33 -0.96
C LYS A 395 -1.51 21.69 -1.37
N GLY A 396 -0.21 21.80 -1.53
CA GLY A 396 0.49 23.05 -1.80
C GLY A 396 0.81 23.29 -3.27
N ILE A 397 0.26 22.51 -4.20
CA ILE A 397 0.41 22.78 -5.65
C ILE A 397 -0.34 24.07 -6.00
N GLU A 398 0.32 24.93 -6.75
CA GLU A 398 -0.23 26.18 -7.30
C GLU A 398 -0.11 26.18 -8.83
N ALA A 399 -1.06 26.79 -9.51
CA ALA A 399 -1.03 26.99 -10.95
C ALA A 399 -0.24 28.24 -11.33
N ASN A 400 0.58 28.19 -12.36
CA ASN A 400 1.18 29.38 -12.96
C ASN A 400 0.30 29.89 -14.10
N GLU A 401 -0.81 30.54 -13.72
CA GLU A 401 -1.87 30.95 -14.64
C GLU A 401 -1.36 31.82 -15.79
N ASN A 402 -0.43 32.75 -15.51
CA ASN A 402 0.14 33.62 -16.55
C ASN A 402 0.89 32.79 -17.61
N ARG A 403 1.67 31.79 -17.17
CA ARG A 403 2.42 30.91 -18.06
C ARG A 403 1.50 30.01 -18.88
N LEU A 404 0.47 29.49 -18.26
CA LEU A 404 -0.54 28.64 -18.91
C LEU A 404 -1.31 29.45 -19.98
N LYS A 405 -1.74 30.64 -19.65
CA LYS A 405 -2.40 31.55 -20.61
C LYS A 405 -1.48 31.89 -21.78
N GLU A 406 -0.22 32.24 -21.54
CA GLU A 406 0.77 32.51 -22.56
C GLU A 406 0.92 31.32 -23.54
N TYR A 407 0.95 30.09 -23.03
CA TYR A 407 1.03 28.89 -23.86
C TYR A 407 -0.19 28.67 -24.75
N VAL A 408 -1.38 28.90 -24.23
CA VAL A 408 -2.61 28.79 -25.03
C VAL A 408 -2.65 29.84 -26.13
N GLU A 409 -2.29 31.09 -25.84
CA GLU A 409 -2.26 32.18 -26.80
C GLU A 409 -1.25 31.99 -27.93
N LYS A 410 -0.09 31.37 -27.62
CA LYS A 410 0.99 31.12 -28.59
C LYS A 410 0.81 29.81 -29.36
N SER A 411 0.00 28.88 -28.86
CA SER A 411 -0.16 27.58 -29.50
C SER A 411 -0.98 27.66 -30.78
N VAL A 412 -0.50 26.98 -31.82
CA VAL A 412 -1.26 26.78 -33.05
C VAL A 412 -2.42 25.80 -32.86
N GLY A 413 -2.45 25.03 -31.78
CA GLY A 413 -3.47 24.03 -31.49
C GLY A 413 -4.90 24.59 -31.36
N ILE A 414 -5.05 25.87 -31.01
CA ILE A 414 -6.36 26.55 -30.95
C ILE A 414 -7.04 26.64 -32.32
N ILE A 415 -6.33 26.47 -33.44
CA ILE A 415 -6.90 26.41 -34.78
C ILE A 415 -7.96 25.30 -34.92
N THR A 416 -7.86 24.26 -34.09
CA THR A 416 -8.83 23.16 -34.07
C THR A 416 -10.24 23.64 -33.74
N ALA A 417 -10.38 24.63 -32.84
CA ALA A 417 -11.67 25.23 -32.51
C ALA A 417 -12.22 26.12 -33.67
N VAL A 418 -11.30 26.74 -34.41
CA VAL A 418 -11.64 27.62 -35.56
C VAL A 418 -12.03 26.83 -36.81
N ASN A 419 -11.46 25.66 -37.01
CA ASN A 419 -11.59 24.84 -38.18
C ASN A 419 -13.08 24.58 -38.64
N PRO A 420 -14.04 24.26 -37.74
CA PRO A 420 -15.44 24.06 -38.16
C PRO A 420 -16.11 25.30 -38.78
N HIS A 421 -15.58 26.50 -38.51
CA HIS A 421 -16.15 27.75 -38.97
C HIS A 421 -15.58 28.23 -40.31
N ILE A 422 -14.34 27.90 -40.62
CA ILE A 422 -13.62 28.39 -41.80
C ILE A 422 -13.27 27.29 -42.81
N GLY A 423 -13.44 26.02 -42.43
CA GLY A 423 -13.05 24.87 -43.21
C GLY A 423 -11.55 24.53 -43.14
N TYR A 424 -11.22 23.27 -43.41
CA TYR A 424 -9.89 22.70 -43.25
C TYR A 424 -8.79 23.44 -44.02
N GLU A 425 -9.04 23.81 -45.31
CA GLU A 425 -8.00 24.46 -46.12
C GLU A 425 -7.64 25.86 -45.61
N ALA A 426 -8.63 26.65 -45.17
CA ALA A 426 -8.39 27.97 -44.61
C ALA A 426 -7.66 27.84 -43.24
N ALA A 427 -8.10 26.90 -42.41
CA ALA A 427 -7.45 26.60 -41.13
C ALA A 427 -5.99 26.17 -41.32
N ALA A 428 -5.70 25.30 -42.31
CA ALA A 428 -4.34 24.86 -42.61
C ALA A 428 -3.46 26.01 -43.11
N ARG A 429 -3.97 26.98 -43.89
CA ARG A 429 -3.20 28.18 -44.29
C ARG A 429 -2.86 29.06 -43.10
N VAL A 430 -3.83 29.34 -42.23
CA VAL A 430 -3.60 30.12 -40.98
C VAL A 430 -2.59 29.43 -40.08
N ALA A 431 -2.70 28.13 -39.87
CA ALA A 431 -1.77 27.36 -39.06
C ALA A 431 -0.33 27.42 -39.63
N LYS A 432 -0.15 27.24 -40.93
CA LYS A 432 1.14 27.33 -41.61
C LYS A 432 1.75 28.72 -41.47
N GLU A 433 0.96 29.79 -41.63
CA GLU A 433 1.41 31.17 -41.48
C GLU A 433 1.80 31.45 -40.02
N ALA A 434 1.03 30.97 -39.05
CA ALA A 434 1.33 31.12 -37.60
C ALA A 434 2.68 30.49 -37.25
N ILE A 435 2.94 29.26 -37.73
CA ILE A 435 4.23 28.57 -37.53
C ILE A 435 5.39 29.35 -38.15
N ALA A 436 5.20 29.87 -39.39
CA ALA A 436 6.25 30.56 -40.12
C ALA A 436 6.58 31.94 -39.57
N THR A 437 5.59 32.66 -39.01
CA THR A 437 5.75 34.06 -38.63
C THR A 437 5.83 34.26 -37.12
N GLY A 438 5.40 33.26 -36.31
CA GLY A 438 5.26 33.40 -34.86
C GLY A 438 4.07 34.25 -34.42
N GLN A 439 3.21 34.71 -35.35
CA GLN A 439 1.99 35.43 -35.04
C GLN A 439 0.93 34.48 -34.49
N SER A 440 0.07 34.95 -33.59
CA SER A 440 -1.00 34.13 -33.03
C SER A 440 -2.07 33.78 -34.07
N VAL A 441 -2.75 32.65 -33.90
CA VAL A 441 -3.89 32.24 -34.74
C VAL A 441 -4.97 33.32 -34.73
N ARG A 442 -5.25 33.93 -33.58
CA ARG A 442 -6.24 35.01 -33.43
C ARG A 442 -5.89 36.20 -34.31
N GLU A 443 -4.66 36.70 -34.23
CA GLU A 443 -4.20 37.86 -35.04
C GLU A 443 -4.27 37.56 -36.54
N LEU A 444 -3.87 36.38 -36.96
CA LEU A 444 -3.90 35.98 -38.38
C LEU A 444 -5.32 35.80 -38.91
N CYS A 445 -6.27 35.27 -38.14
CA CYS A 445 -7.66 35.16 -38.56
C CYS A 445 -8.27 36.53 -38.80
N VAL A 446 -8.02 37.54 -37.95
CA VAL A 446 -8.51 38.90 -38.11
C VAL A 446 -7.79 39.57 -39.31
N LYS A 447 -6.46 39.54 -39.35
CA LYS A 447 -5.63 40.13 -40.41
C LYS A 447 -6.00 39.65 -41.79
N ASN A 448 -6.26 38.36 -41.92
CA ASN A 448 -6.61 37.71 -43.21
C ASN A 448 -8.11 37.78 -43.54
N GLY A 449 -8.90 38.44 -42.69
CA GLY A 449 -10.37 38.63 -42.89
C GLY A 449 -11.15 37.31 -42.87
N VAL A 450 -10.62 36.27 -42.16
CA VAL A 450 -11.23 34.93 -42.13
C VAL A 450 -12.37 34.86 -41.11
N LEU A 451 -12.23 35.55 -39.98
CA LEU A 451 -13.22 35.70 -38.91
C LEU A 451 -13.12 37.11 -38.30
N SER A 452 -14.25 37.58 -37.78
CA SER A 452 -14.28 38.83 -37.00
C SER A 452 -13.66 38.64 -35.59
N GLN A 453 -13.28 39.75 -34.96
CA GLN A 453 -12.82 39.72 -33.58
C GLN A 453 -13.89 39.15 -32.63
N GLU A 454 -15.17 39.52 -32.87
CA GLU A 454 -16.33 39.10 -32.07
C GLU A 454 -16.57 37.61 -32.17
N ASP A 455 -16.50 37.07 -33.42
CA ASP A 455 -16.69 35.62 -33.67
C ASP A 455 -15.53 34.81 -32.99
N LEU A 456 -14.32 35.31 -33.06
CA LEU A 456 -13.16 34.68 -32.42
C LEU A 456 -13.25 34.68 -30.90
N GLU A 457 -13.82 35.72 -30.28
CA GLU A 457 -14.06 35.76 -28.84
C GLU A 457 -15.00 34.63 -28.38
N LEU A 458 -16.04 34.34 -29.19
CA LEU A 458 -16.97 33.24 -28.93
C LEU A 458 -16.35 31.86 -29.20
N ILE A 459 -15.64 31.70 -30.33
CA ILE A 459 -15.06 30.40 -30.72
C ILE A 459 -13.89 30.02 -29.78
N LEU A 460 -13.06 30.99 -29.42
CA LEU A 460 -11.88 30.77 -28.56
C LEU A 460 -12.16 31.06 -27.08
N ASP A 461 -13.46 31.03 -26.68
CA ASP A 461 -13.81 31.02 -25.29
C ASP A 461 -13.24 29.76 -24.62
N PRO A 462 -12.48 29.90 -23.54
CA PRO A 462 -11.81 28.77 -22.89
C PRO A 462 -12.75 27.66 -22.46
N PHE A 463 -13.94 27.99 -21.96
CA PHE A 463 -14.91 26.98 -21.54
C PHE A 463 -15.52 26.24 -22.73
N GLU A 464 -15.86 26.98 -23.81
CA GLU A 464 -16.36 26.38 -25.05
C GLU A 464 -15.37 25.36 -25.64
N MET A 465 -14.05 25.69 -25.62
CA MET A 465 -13.01 24.79 -26.14
C MET A 465 -12.74 23.55 -25.28
N THR A 466 -13.24 23.48 -24.06
CA THR A 466 -12.95 22.40 -23.10
C THR A 466 -14.17 21.56 -22.72
N HIS A 467 -15.28 21.73 -23.45
CA HIS A 467 -16.47 20.90 -23.34
C HIS A 467 -16.76 20.14 -24.66
N PRO A 468 -17.46 19.00 -24.59
CA PRO A 468 -17.92 18.33 -25.80
C PRO A 468 -18.83 19.24 -26.66
N GLY A 469 -18.56 19.31 -27.95
CA GLY A 469 -19.32 20.11 -28.89
C GLY A 469 -18.42 20.88 -29.86
N ILE A 470 -19.06 21.82 -30.61
CA ILE A 470 -18.33 22.76 -31.47
C ILE A 470 -18.35 24.12 -30.79
N ALA A 471 -17.14 24.61 -30.44
CA ALA A 471 -17.01 25.90 -29.83
C ALA A 471 -17.60 27.01 -30.73
N GLY A 472 -18.40 27.92 -30.17
CA GLY A 472 -19.12 28.92 -30.96
C GLY A 472 -20.19 28.37 -31.91
N ALA A 473 -20.81 27.21 -31.62
CA ALA A 473 -21.82 26.55 -32.48
C ALA A 473 -23.00 27.46 -32.87
N THR A 474 -23.29 28.47 -32.10
CA THR A 474 -24.33 29.47 -32.37
C THR A 474 -24.07 30.24 -33.66
N LEU A 475 -22.82 30.39 -34.08
CA LEU A 475 -22.43 31.05 -35.32
C LEU A 475 -22.75 30.20 -36.57
N LEU A 476 -22.70 28.87 -36.45
CA LEU A 476 -23.01 27.94 -37.55
C LEU A 476 -24.49 27.85 -37.87
N LYS A 477 -25.40 28.27 -36.98
CA LYS A 477 -26.86 28.26 -37.19
C LYS A 477 -27.35 29.52 -37.89
N LYS A 478 -26.48 30.49 -38.16
CA LYS A 478 -26.83 31.75 -38.84
C LYS A 478 -26.55 31.74 -40.36
N ASN A 479 -26.01 30.64 -40.91
CA ASN A 479 -25.68 30.48 -42.33
C ASN A 479 -26.68 29.53 -43.03
#